data_2921edaa3b81d0bf2c099930f3a1ccb7
#
_entry.id   2921edaa3b81d0bf2c099930f3a1ccb7
#
_cell.length_a   1.000
_cell.length_b   1.000
_cell.length_c   1.000
_cell.angle_alpha   90.00
_cell.angle_beta   90.00
_cell.angle_gamma   90.00
#
_symmetry.space_group_name_H-M   'P 1'
#
loop_
_entity.id
_entity.type
_entity.pdbx_description
1 polymer ?
#
loop_
_entity_poly.entity_id
_entity_poly.type
_entity_poly.pdbx_seq_one_letter_code
_entity_poly.pdbx_strand_id
1 'polypeptide(L)' 'MKRYQFFLRILPEDYLDYYRGVVRQVVVYATSGETVQFPAGLLMKFVTEAGIDGHFVLLCDSNNKCVSLERIAR' A
#
# COMPACT_ATOMS: atom_id res chain seq x y z
N MET A 1 14.82 -9.98 4.26
CA MET A 1 13.63 -9.35 3.70
C MET A 1 13.46 -7.96 4.27
N LYS A 2 13.16 -6.99 3.43
CA LYS A 2 13.02 -5.59 3.86
C LYS A 2 11.60 -5.31 4.29
N ARG A 3 11.43 -4.51 5.34
CA ARG A 3 10.12 -4.12 5.86
C ARG A 3 9.99 -2.61 5.84
N TYR A 4 8.90 -2.12 5.28
CA TYR A 4 8.61 -0.69 5.25
C TYR A 4 7.25 -0.45 5.88
N GLN A 5 7.19 0.43 6.86
CA GLN A 5 5.94 0.79 7.52
C GLN A 5 5.48 2.15 7.04
N PHE A 6 4.19 2.30 6.82
CA PHE A 6 3.62 3.57 6.38
C PHE A 6 2.16 3.69 6.78
N PHE A 7 1.70 4.93 6.85
CA PHE A 7 0.29 5.24 7.02
C PHE A 7 -0.28 5.59 5.66
N LEU A 8 -1.46 5.08 5.35
CA LEU A 8 -2.07 5.30 4.05
C LEU A 8 -3.56 5.58 4.22
N ARG A 9 -4.02 6.63 3.54
CA ARG A 9 -5.43 6.94 3.48
C ARG A 9 -5.79 7.23 2.04
N ILE A 10 -6.74 6.45 1.49
CA ILE A 10 -7.24 6.64 0.14
C ILE A 10 -8.76 6.70 0.23
N LEU A 11 -9.34 7.81 -0.23
CA LEU A 11 -10.78 7.97 -0.25
C LEU A 11 -11.42 7.01 -1.26
N PRO A 12 -12.69 6.61 -1.04
CA PRO A 12 -13.34 5.66 -1.94
C PRO A 12 -13.33 6.09 -3.41
N GLU A 13 -13.58 7.37 -3.68
CA GLU A 13 -13.58 7.89 -5.05
C GLU A 13 -12.19 7.83 -5.68
N ASP A 14 -11.15 7.99 -4.89
CA ASP A 14 -9.78 7.92 -5.40
C ASP A 14 -9.36 6.47 -5.65
N TYR A 15 -9.88 5.53 -4.84
CA TYR A 15 -9.58 4.13 -5.02
C TYR A 15 -10.11 3.58 -6.35
N LEU A 16 -11.15 4.18 -6.91
CA LEU A 16 -11.70 3.73 -8.19
C LEU A 16 -10.66 3.73 -9.30
N ASP A 17 -9.71 4.67 -9.29
CA ASP A 17 -8.66 4.72 -10.28
C ASP A 17 -7.74 3.49 -10.20
N TYR A 18 -7.48 3.02 -8.98
CA TYR A 18 -6.70 1.80 -8.78
C TYR A 18 -7.50 0.57 -9.19
N TYR A 19 -8.77 0.53 -8.85
CA TYR A 19 -9.65 -0.59 -9.17
C TYR A 19 -9.83 -0.77 -10.68
N ARG A 20 -9.94 0.33 -11.41
CA ARG A 20 -10.10 0.31 -12.86
C ARG A 20 -8.80 0.07 -13.61
N GLY A 21 -7.68 0.01 -12.91
CA GLY A 21 -6.38 -0.20 -13.52
C GLY A 21 -5.80 1.04 -14.18
N VAL A 22 -6.37 2.22 -13.93
CA VAL A 22 -5.83 3.49 -14.41
C VAL A 22 -4.53 3.80 -13.71
N VAL A 23 -4.49 3.58 -12.38
CA VAL A 23 -3.28 3.71 -11.56
C VAL A 23 -2.89 2.30 -11.11
N ARG A 24 -1.70 1.86 -11.50
CA ARG A 24 -1.24 0.50 -11.23
C ARG A 24 -0.23 0.41 -10.12
N GLN A 25 0.42 1.52 -9.78
CA GLN A 25 1.46 1.55 -8.75
C GLN A 25 1.09 2.58 -7.70
N VAL A 26 1.46 2.27 -6.46
CA VAL A 26 1.24 3.16 -5.34
C VAL A 26 2.60 3.58 -4.81
N VAL A 27 2.78 4.88 -4.59
CA VAL A 27 4.02 5.42 -4.02
C VAL A 27 3.69 5.98 -2.65
N VAL A 28 4.42 5.55 -1.64
CA VAL A 28 4.22 6.00 -0.27
C VAL A 28 5.53 6.39 0.37
N TYR A 29 5.45 7.18 1.45
CA TYR A 29 6.60 7.50 2.28
C TYR A 29 6.59 6.60 3.50
N ALA A 30 7.62 5.78 3.64
CA ALA A 30 7.76 4.94 4.82
C ALA A 30 8.11 5.80 6.04
N THR A 31 7.82 5.29 7.22
CA THR A 31 8.13 6.01 8.47
C THR A 31 9.63 6.24 8.64
N SER A 32 10.46 5.44 7.97
CA SER A 32 11.91 5.62 7.95
C SER A 32 12.37 6.76 7.03
N GLY A 33 11.45 7.39 6.29
CA GLY A 33 11.77 8.48 5.38
C GLY A 33 11.99 8.08 3.93
N GLU A 34 11.97 6.80 3.65
CA GLU A 34 12.17 6.29 2.30
C GLU A 34 10.89 6.35 1.48
N THR A 35 11.04 6.56 0.18
CA THR A 35 9.91 6.43 -0.75
C THR A 35 9.88 4.99 -1.26
N VAL A 36 8.71 4.36 -1.16
CA VAL A 36 8.53 2.99 -1.66
C VAL A 36 7.38 2.94 -2.63
N GLN A 37 7.52 2.05 -3.61
CA GLN A 37 6.51 1.85 -4.64
C GLN A 37 6.12 0.37 -4.66
N PHE A 38 4.82 0.10 -4.78
CA PHE A 38 4.33 -1.28 -4.83
C PHE A 38 3.09 -1.37 -5.73
N PRO A 39 2.75 -2.58 -6.21
CA PRO A 39 1.59 -2.77 -7.07
C PRO A 39 0.29 -2.45 -6.32
N ALA A 40 -0.60 -1.70 -6.95
CA ALA A 40 -1.88 -1.32 -6.35
C ALA A 40 -2.75 -2.54 -6.02
N GLY A 41 -2.55 -3.65 -6.71
CA GLY A 41 -3.29 -4.88 -6.43
C GLY A 41 -3.14 -5.38 -5.00
N LEU A 42 -2.03 -5.05 -4.33
CA LEU A 42 -1.83 -5.45 -2.94
C LEU A 42 -2.81 -4.77 -1.98
N LEU A 43 -3.43 -3.66 -2.40
CA LEU A 43 -4.39 -2.94 -1.56
C LEU A 43 -5.79 -3.53 -1.60
N MET A 44 -6.09 -4.39 -2.55
CA MET A 44 -7.47 -4.84 -2.80
C MET A 44 -8.13 -5.48 -1.60
N LYS A 45 -7.38 -6.24 -0.81
CA LYS A 45 -7.96 -6.91 0.36
C LYS A 45 -8.22 -6.00 1.55
N PHE A 46 -7.79 -4.74 1.47
CA PHE A 46 -7.94 -3.78 2.57
C PHE A 46 -8.98 -2.71 2.29
N VAL A 47 -9.58 -2.71 1.09
CA VAL A 47 -10.55 -1.69 0.75
C VAL A 47 -11.87 -1.92 1.49
N THR A 48 -12.47 -0.84 1.99
CA THR A 48 -13.76 -0.85 2.66
C THR A 48 -14.65 0.22 2.03
N GLU A 49 -15.87 0.37 2.54
CA GLU A 49 -16.76 1.43 2.09
C GLU A 49 -16.18 2.82 2.32
N ALA A 50 -15.29 2.94 3.32
CA ALA A 50 -14.60 4.19 3.62
C ALA A 50 -13.30 4.35 2.84
N GLY A 51 -13.02 3.47 1.87
CA GLY A 51 -11.78 3.45 1.13
C GLY A 51 -10.72 2.64 1.85
N ILE A 52 -9.49 3.15 1.88
CA ILE A 52 -8.39 2.51 2.58
C ILE A 52 -7.86 3.48 3.63
N ASP A 53 -7.73 3.02 4.87
CA ASP A 53 -7.23 3.84 5.95
C ASP A 53 -6.56 2.93 6.97
N GLY A 54 -5.29 3.17 7.24
CA GLY A 54 -4.61 2.40 8.26
C GLY A 54 -3.10 2.50 8.20
N HIS A 55 -2.50 1.70 9.07
CA HIS A 55 -1.06 1.55 9.19
C HIS A 55 -0.68 0.19 8.62
N PHE A 56 0.26 0.18 7.68
CA PHE A 56 0.61 -1.01 6.94
C PHE A 56 2.10 -1.30 7.00
N VAL A 57 2.46 -2.57 6.80
CA VAL A 57 3.83 -2.98 6.59
C VAL A 57 3.94 -3.68 5.24
N LEU A 58 4.89 -3.23 4.44
CA LEU A 58 5.18 -3.79 3.13
C LEU A 58 6.43 -4.64 3.26
N LEU A 59 6.35 -5.88 2.80
CA LEU A 59 7.49 -6.80 2.82
C LEU A 59 8.02 -6.95 1.40
N CYS A 60 9.32 -6.69 1.25
CA CYS A 60 10.00 -6.78 -0.03
C CYS A 60 11.22 -7.69 0.11
N ASP A 61 11.52 -8.44 -0.94
CA ASP A 61 12.70 -9.32 -0.94
C ASP A 61 13.99 -8.52 -1.16
N SER A 62 15.12 -9.21 -1.21
CA SER A 62 16.43 -8.57 -1.38
C SER A 62 16.59 -7.86 -2.73
N ASN A 63 15.75 -8.19 -3.71
CA ASN A 63 15.74 -7.55 -5.02
C ASN A 63 14.75 -6.38 -5.09
N ASN A 64 14.23 -5.95 -3.95
CA ASN A 64 13.22 -4.89 -3.83
C ASN A 64 11.89 -5.25 -4.51
N LYS A 65 11.62 -6.52 -4.69
CA LYS A 65 10.32 -6.98 -5.16
C LYS A 65 9.38 -7.07 -3.95
N CYS A 66 8.31 -6.31 -3.97
CA CYS A 66 7.35 -6.27 -2.87
C CYS A 66 6.40 -7.45 -2.99
N VAL A 67 6.42 -8.33 -1.99
CA VAL A 67 5.74 -9.62 -2.04
C VAL A 67 4.48 -9.67 -1.19
N SER A 68 4.35 -8.82 -0.18
CA SER A 68 3.13 -8.80 0.62
C SER A 68 2.93 -7.47 1.31
N LEU A 69 1.67 -7.17 1.58
CA LEU A 69 1.25 -6.00 2.34
C LEU A 69 0.35 -6.49 3.47
N GLU A 70 0.68 -6.09 4.69
CA GLU A 70 -0.08 -6.47 5.87
C GLU A 70 -0.53 -5.23 6.63
N ARG A 71 -1.70 -5.31 7.23
CA ARG A 71 -2.19 -4.25 8.10
C ARG A 71 -1.65 -4.48 9.51
N ILE A 72 -1.07 -3.42 10.08
CA ILE A 72 -0.59 -3.50 11.45
C ILE A 72 -1.78 -3.22 12.37
N ALA A 73 -2.04 -4.16 13.27
CA ALA A 73 -3.10 -3.99 14.25
C ALA A 73 -2.74 -2.87 15.22
N ARG A 74 -3.74 -2.17 15.64
CA ARG A 74 -3.56 -1.11 16.63
C ARG A 74 -3.55 -1.70 18.03
#